data_71484f358abb8cfb9f3f58956f657ef9
#
_entry.id   71484f358abb8cfb9f3f58956f657ef9
#
_cell.length_a   1.000
_cell.length_b   1.000
_cell.length_c   1.000
_cell.angle_alpha   90.00
_cell.angle_beta   90.00
_cell.angle_gamma   90.00
#
_symmetry.space_group_name_H-M   'P 1'
#
loop_
_entity.id
_entity.type
_entity.pdbx_description
1 polymer ?
#
loop_
_entity_poly.entity_id
_entity_poly.type
_entity_poly.pdbx_seq_one_letter_code
_entity_poly.pdbx_strand_id
1 'polypeptide(L)'
;AIDAWVKAGGVLVTMENDSTRADQTYLDLLMDKYGIHYNPVLRNEGPNNEYANTIVNIPANTGGIFKHAHKALMKEVCTITVSAPAKAILVDKGDAFMAVAYPGKGVVFANVDPWIYNEYTDGRKLPLDEDNFAGGQELTHWLVNEAVTH
;
A
#
# COMPACT_ATOMS: atom_id res chain seq x y z
N ALA A 1 -16.09 -12.94 -10.43
CA ALA A 1 -15.43 -13.98 -9.61
C ALA A 1 -14.73 -13.34 -8.40
N ILE A 2 -13.75 -12.42 -8.56
CA ILE A 2 -12.97 -11.81 -7.47
C ILE A 2 -13.86 -11.09 -6.46
N ASP A 3 -14.75 -10.19 -6.91
CA ASP A 3 -15.65 -9.44 -6.02
C ASP A 3 -16.52 -10.35 -5.14
N ALA A 4 -17.06 -11.43 -5.71
CA ALA A 4 -17.85 -12.39 -4.94
C ALA A 4 -17.00 -13.15 -3.91
N TRP A 5 -15.76 -13.49 -4.26
CA TRP A 5 -14.83 -14.13 -3.36
C TRP A 5 -14.41 -13.22 -2.20
N VAL A 6 -14.09 -11.96 -2.50
CA VAL A 6 -13.79 -10.98 -1.45
C VAL A 6 -14.98 -10.84 -0.49
N LYS A 7 -16.19 -10.59 -1.02
CA LYS A 7 -17.41 -10.44 -0.19
C LYS A 7 -17.74 -11.65 0.66
N ALA A 8 -17.27 -12.83 0.27
CA ALA A 8 -17.43 -14.07 1.04
C ALA A 8 -16.39 -14.27 2.15
N GLY A 9 -15.43 -13.38 2.30
CA GLY A 9 -14.38 -13.43 3.33
C GLY A 9 -12.94 -13.44 2.78
N GLY A 10 -12.77 -13.26 1.47
CA GLY A 10 -11.43 -13.20 0.86
C GLY A 10 -10.68 -11.91 1.23
N VAL A 11 -9.37 -12.02 1.37
CA VAL A 11 -8.45 -10.87 1.53
C VAL A 11 -7.76 -10.59 0.21
N LEU A 12 -8.12 -9.48 -0.42
CA LEU A 12 -7.49 -9.02 -1.67
C LEU A 12 -6.44 -7.97 -1.34
N VAL A 13 -5.22 -8.21 -1.79
CA VAL A 13 -4.11 -7.24 -1.71
C VAL A 13 -3.74 -6.82 -3.11
N THR A 14 -3.71 -5.52 -3.34
CA THR A 14 -3.24 -4.92 -4.60
C THR A 14 -2.06 -4.01 -4.32
N MET A 15 -1.02 -4.12 -5.14
CA MET A 15 0.16 -3.28 -5.09
C MET A 15 0.45 -2.86 -6.52
N GLU A 16 0.20 -1.61 -6.81
CA GLU A 16 0.35 -1.06 -8.14
C GLU A 16 1.71 -0.38 -8.30
N ASN A 17 1.98 0.24 -9.41
CA ASN A 17 3.21 0.98 -9.67
C ASN A 17 2.88 2.35 -10.29
N ASP A 18 3.89 3.18 -10.52
CA ASP A 18 3.74 4.47 -11.19
C ASP A 18 3.28 4.32 -12.64
N SER A 19 2.80 5.41 -13.22
CA SER A 19 2.23 5.47 -14.58
C SER A 19 3.22 5.15 -15.71
N THR A 20 4.52 5.09 -15.42
CA THR A 20 5.54 4.72 -16.42
C THR A 20 5.76 3.22 -16.51
N ARG A 21 5.30 2.46 -15.50
CA ARG A 21 5.52 1.02 -15.35
C ARG A 21 4.25 0.19 -15.31
N ALA A 22 3.10 0.82 -15.02
CA ALA A 22 1.83 0.11 -14.91
C ALA A 22 0.69 0.86 -15.61
N ASP A 23 -0.27 0.11 -16.11
CA ASP A 23 -1.55 0.62 -16.63
C ASP A 23 -2.66 0.25 -15.63
N GLN A 24 -3.08 1.22 -14.83
CA GLN A 24 -4.08 1.04 -13.80
C GLN A 24 -5.50 0.83 -14.34
N THR A 25 -5.76 1.12 -15.61
CA THR A 25 -7.10 1.19 -16.20
C THR A 25 -7.95 -0.05 -15.92
N TYR A 26 -7.37 -1.24 -16.04
CA TYR A 26 -8.12 -2.48 -15.83
C TYR A 26 -8.25 -2.86 -14.36
N LEU A 27 -7.27 -2.53 -13.54
CA LEU A 27 -7.32 -2.76 -12.11
C LEU A 27 -8.41 -1.87 -11.47
N ASP A 28 -8.50 -0.62 -11.90
CA ASP A 28 -9.49 0.34 -11.40
C ASP A 28 -10.94 -0.08 -11.68
N LEU A 29 -11.21 -0.83 -12.77
CA LEU A 29 -12.53 -1.43 -12.98
C LEU A 29 -13.00 -2.33 -11.83
N LEU A 30 -12.06 -2.90 -11.09
CA LEU A 30 -12.34 -3.67 -9.88
C LEU A 30 -12.28 -2.79 -8.63
N MET A 31 -11.23 -1.97 -8.49
CA MET A 31 -10.92 -1.26 -7.26
C MET A 31 -11.90 -0.11 -6.99
N ASP A 32 -12.42 0.55 -8.02
CA ASP A 32 -13.47 1.56 -7.91
C ASP A 32 -14.74 1.05 -7.20
N LYS A 33 -15.04 -0.24 -7.30
CA LYS A 33 -16.17 -0.87 -6.59
C LYS A 33 -16.01 -0.84 -5.08
N TYR A 34 -14.77 -0.70 -4.62
CA TYR A 34 -14.42 -0.64 -3.20
C TYR A 34 -14.11 0.78 -2.72
N GLY A 35 -14.23 1.78 -3.61
CA GLY A 35 -13.90 3.17 -3.31
C GLY A 35 -12.41 3.48 -3.34
N ILE A 36 -11.64 2.70 -4.07
CA ILE A 36 -10.18 2.83 -4.24
C ILE A 36 -9.91 3.05 -5.73
N HIS A 37 -9.22 4.13 -6.08
CA HIS A 37 -8.84 4.45 -7.45
C HIS A 37 -7.35 4.79 -7.51
N TYR A 38 -6.60 4.09 -8.34
CA TYR A 38 -5.18 4.36 -8.56
C TYR A 38 -4.99 5.48 -9.57
N ASN A 39 -4.34 6.56 -9.16
CA ASN A 39 -4.08 7.70 -10.03
C ASN A 39 -2.81 7.44 -10.85
N PRO A 40 -2.84 7.62 -12.18
CA PRO A 40 -1.70 7.38 -13.06
C PRO A 40 -0.71 8.54 -12.99
N VAL A 41 -0.08 8.71 -11.85
CA VAL A 41 0.92 9.74 -11.58
C VAL A 41 2.26 9.11 -11.21
N LEU A 42 3.31 9.92 -11.23
CA LEU A 42 4.64 9.55 -10.76
C LEU A 42 4.99 10.47 -9.58
N ARG A 43 5.11 9.88 -8.39
CA ARG A 43 5.48 10.54 -7.16
C ARG A 43 6.80 10.01 -6.63
N ASN A 44 7.43 10.78 -5.78
CA ASN A 44 8.67 10.39 -5.11
C ASN A 44 9.79 10.02 -6.11
N GLU A 45 9.88 10.77 -7.20
CA GLU A 45 11.00 10.70 -8.13
C GLU A 45 12.30 11.13 -7.45
N GLY A 46 13.37 10.43 -7.73
CA GLY A 46 14.70 10.81 -7.26
C GLY A 46 15.79 10.14 -8.07
N PRO A 47 16.96 10.79 -8.22
CA PRO A 47 18.10 10.15 -8.83
C PRO A 47 18.48 8.88 -8.07
N ASN A 48 19.12 7.95 -8.74
CA ASN A 48 19.35 6.55 -8.33
C ASN A 48 19.97 6.33 -6.95
N ASN A 49 20.47 7.38 -6.27
CA ASN A 49 21.12 7.29 -4.95
C ASN A 49 20.65 8.37 -3.96
N GLU A 50 19.61 9.13 -4.29
CA GLU A 50 19.06 10.13 -3.37
C GLU A 50 17.71 9.65 -2.84
N TYR A 51 17.74 9.04 -1.67
CA TYR A 51 16.54 8.49 -1.02
C TYR A 51 15.74 9.53 -0.23
N ALA A 52 16.30 10.71 0.06
CA ALA A 52 15.67 11.70 0.94
C ALA A 52 14.25 12.13 0.50
N ASN A 53 13.99 12.21 -0.81
CA ASN A 53 12.67 12.56 -1.34
C ASN A 53 11.73 11.35 -1.50
N THR A 54 12.21 10.16 -1.23
CA THR A 54 11.50 8.90 -1.43
C THR A 54 11.06 8.24 -0.12
N ILE A 55 11.44 8.85 1.01
CA ILE A 55 11.05 8.39 2.33
C ILE A 55 9.65 8.91 2.67
N VAL A 56 8.80 7.99 3.07
CA VAL A 56 7.45 8.25 3.58
C VAL A 56 7.44 7.99 5.08
N ASN A 57 7.02 8.98 5.87
CA ASN A 57 6.85 8.80 7.30
C ASN A 57 5.58 8.01 7.58
N ILE A 58 5.68 7.03 8.47
CA ILE A 58 4.57 6.21 8.94
C ILE A 58 4.23 6.68 10.35
N PRO A 59 3.13 7.41 10.55
CA PRO A 59 2.70 7.82 11.90
C PRO A 59 2.47 6.62 12.81
N ALA A 60 2.74 6.75 14.08
CA ALA A 60 2.54 5.69 15.06
C ALA A 60 1.09 5.15 15.01
N ASN A 61 0.95 3.84 15.06
CA ASN A 61 -0.34 3.12 14.98
C ASN A 61 -1.14 3.36 13.69
N THR A 62 -0.49 3.72 12.59
CA THR A 62 -1.14 3.94 11.30
C THR A 62 -2.01 2.73 10.92
N GLY A 63 -3.32 2.96 10.81
CA GLY A 63 -4.33 1.95 10.47
C GLY A 63 -4.42 0.76 11.44
N GLY A 64 -3.77 0.83 12.61
CA GLY A 64 -3.64 -0.32 13.51
C GLY A 64 -2.65 -1.39 13.02
N ILE A 65 -1.96 -1.12 11.90
CA ILE A 65 -1.03 -2.04 11.22
C ILE A 65 0.40 -1.83 11.74
N PHE A 66 0.88 -0.60 11.60
CA PHE A 66 2.27 -0.25 11.85
C PHE A 66 2.47 0.20 13.31
N LYS A 67 3.25 -0.57 14.07
CA LYS A 67 3.57 -0.30 15.48
C LYS A 67 5.02 0.13 15.68
N HIS A 68 5.93 -0.44 14.90
CA HIS A 68 7.37 -0.22 15.03
C HIS A 68 7.97 0.41 13.77
N ALA A 69 7.37 0.19 12.60
CA ALA A 69 7.78 0.87 11.38
C ALA A 69 7.34 2.34 11.42
N HIS A 70 8.30 3.27 11.32
CA HIS A 70 8.08 4.71 11.38
C HIS A 70 8.38 5.41 10.08
N LYS A 71 9.08 4.77 9.16
CA LYS A 71 9.38 5.29 7.83
C LYS A 71 9.65 4.15 6.85
N ALA A 72 9.27 4.35 5.61
CA ALA A 72 9.55 3.41 4.54
C ALA A 72 10.02 4.15 3.29
N LEU A 73 10.93 3.52 2.56
CA LEU A 73 11.26 3.95 1.22
C LEU A 73 10.10 3.58 0.31
N MET A 74 9.56 4.57 -0.41
CA MET A 74 8.52 4.43 -1.44
C MET A 74 8.88 5.36 -2.60
N LYS A 75 9.70 4.85 -3.52
CA LYS A 75 10.23 5.58 -4.65
C LYS A 75 9.42 5.30 -5.91
N GLU A 76 9.17 6.32 -6.72
CA GLU A 76 8.53 6.18 -8.04
C GLU A 76 7.19 5.43 -7.92
N VAL A 77 6.25 6.03 -7.22
CA VAL A 77 4.95 5.42 -6.89
C VAL A 77 3.80 6.19 -7.54
N CYS A 78 2.68 5.52 -7.74
CA CYS A 78 1.39 6.17 -8.02
C CYS A 78 0.79 6.78 -6.74
N THR A 79 -0.45 7.23 -6.77
CA THR A 79 -1.23 7.63 -5.59
C THR A 79 -2.61 6.99 -5.64
N ILE A 80 -3.34 7.08 -4.54
CA ILE A 80 -4.71 6.53 -4.45
C ILE A 80 -5.68 7.66 -4.14
N THR A 81 -6.77 7.75 -4.90
CA THR A 81 -7.97 8.49 -4.52
C THR A 81 -8.88 7.55 -3.73
N VAL A 82 -9.31 8.00 -2.55
CA VAL A 82 -10.14 7.18 -1.65
C VAL A 82 -11.51 7.82 -1.48
N SER A 83 -12.56 7.01 -1.65
CA SER A 83 -13.94 7.36 -1.40
C SER A 83 -14.64 6.27 -0.56
N ALA A 84 -15.77 6.59 0.06
CA ALA A 84 -16.52 5.58 0.80
C ALA A 84 -16.87 4.39 -0.11
N PRO A 85 -16.77 3.13 0.36
CA PRO A 85 -16.56 2.69 1.74
C PRO A 85 -15.08 2.59 2.17
N ALA A 86 -14.11 2.82 1.30
CA ALA A 86 -12.70 2.74 1.64
C ALA A 86 -12.25 3.85 2.60
N LYS A 87 -11.14 3.59 3.29
CA LYS A 87 -10.46 4.56 4.16
C LYS A 87 -8.98 4.58 3.80
N ALA A 88 -8.40 5.78 3.72
CA ALA A 88 -6.96 5.93 3.64
C ALA A 88 -6.31 5.49 4.96
N ILE A 89 -5.22 4.73 4.87
CA ILE A 89 -4.42 4.26 6.00
C ILE A 89 -3.15 5.09 6.11
N LEU A 90 -2.39 5.20 5.03
CA LEU A 90 -1.18 6.00 4.97
C LEU A 90 -1.38 7.15 3.99
N VAL A 91 -1.09 8.36 4.47
CA VAL A 91 -1.16 9.58 3.66
C VAL A 91 0.19 10.30 3.76
N ASP A 92 0.76 10.65 2.62
CA ASP A 92 1.96 11.48 2.53
C ASP A 92 1.67 12.72 1.69
N LYS A 93 1.96 13.90 2.26
CA LYS A 93 1.79 15.21 1.59
C LYS A 93 0.41 15.42 0.96
N GLY A 94 -0.63 14.84 1.57
CA GLY A 94 -2.01 14.98 1.12
C GLY A 94 -2.52 13.87 0.20
N ASP A 95 -1.66 12.99 -0.31
CA ASP A 95 -2.03 11.87 -1.16
C ASP A 95 -2.06 10.55 -0.38
N ALA A 96 -3.05 9.71 -0.63
CA ALA A 96 -3.11 8.39 -0.02
C ALA A 96 -2.16 7.43 -0.74
N PHE A 97 -1.39 6.68 0.06
CA PHE A 97 -0.44 5.65 -0.36
C PHE A 97 -0.90 4.25 0.01
N MET A 98 -1.70 4.14 1.07
CA MET A 98 -2.35 2.88 1.44
C MET A 98 -3.81 3.13 1.77
N ALA A 99 -4.67 2.20 1.40
CA ALA A 99 -6.10 2.25 1.67
C ALA A 99 -6.65 0.86 2.01
N VAL A 100 -7.77 0.83 2.73
CA VAL A 100 -8.49 -0.39 3.07
C VAL A 100 -9.99 -0.22 2.86
N ALA A 101 -10.65 -1.28 2.42
CA ALA A 101 -12.10 -1.40 2.40
C ALA A 101 -12.53 -2.76 2.95
N TYR A 102 -13.73 -2.83 3.53
CA TYR A 102 -14.28 -4.05 4.12
C TYR A 102 -15.60 -4.43 3.41
N PRO A 103 -15.55 -4.98 2.19
CA PRO A 103 -16.74 -5.37 1.45
C PRO A 103 -17.28 -6.74 1.94
N GLY A 104 -18.52 -6.75 2.47
CA GLY A 104 -19.13 -7.96 3.00
C GLY A 104 -18.40 -8.50 4.21
N LYS A 105 -17.84 -9.71 4.07
CA LYS A 105 -16.99 -10.34 5.11
C LYS A 105 -15.50 -10.24 4.81
N GLY A 106 -15.10 -9.68 3.68
CA GLY A 106 -13.71 -9.67 3.24
C GLY A 106 -13.01 -8.34 3.43
N VAL A 107 -11.77 -8.31 3.00
CA VAL A 107 -10.88 -7.15 3.08
C VAL A 107 -10.26 -6.88 1.72
N VAL A 108 -10.18 -5.63 1.35
CA VAL A 108 -9.38 -5.14 0.21
C VAL A 108 -8.35 -4.17 0.77
N PHE A 109 -7.08 -4.49 0.59
CA PHE A 109 -5.97 -3.63 0.94
C PHE A 109 -5.25 -3.19 -0.34
N ALA A 110 -5.03 -1.90 -0.47
CA ALA A 110 -4.34 -1.29 -1.60
C ALA A 110 -3.07 -0.57 -1.15
N ASN A 111 -1.98 -0.74 -1.88
CA ASN A 111 -0.72 -0.04 -1.72
C ASN A 111 -0.24 0.47 -3.08
N VAL A 112 0.40 1.63 -3.09
CA VAL A 112 0.86 2.30 -4.31
C VAL A 112 2.09 1.68 -4.95
N ASP A 113 2.82 0.83 -4.23
CA ASP A 113 4.00 0.14 -4.74
C ASP A 113 4.42 -1.03 -3.82
N PRO A 114 5.04 -2.10 -4.33
CA PRO A 114 5.53 -3.22 -3.52
C PRO A 114 6.84 -2.94 -2.78
N TRP A 115 7.35 -1.71 -2.68
CA TRP A 115 8.61 -1.37 -2.02
C TRP A 115 8.75 -1.95 -0.61
N ILE A 116 7.65 -2.11 0.10
CA ILE A 116 7.63 -2.72 1.44
C ILE A 116 8.00 -4.22 1.42
N TYR A 117 7.96 -4.86 0.25
CA TYR A 117 8.23 -6.29 0.05
C TYR A 117 9.30 -6.60 -0.99
N ASN A 118 9.95 -5.62 -1.57
CA ASN A 118 10.91 -5.86 -2.62
C ASN A 118 12.27 -6.39 -2.08
N GLU A 119 13.17 -6.76 -2.99
CA GLU A 119 14.46 -7.35 -2.68
C GLU A 119 15.44 -6.43 -1.94
N TYR A 120 15.08 -5.19 -1.73
CA TYR A 120 15.92 -4.21 -1.02
C TYR A 120 15.67 -4.19 0.48
N THR A 121 14.61 -4.83 0.96
CA THR A 121 14.18 -4.77 2.36
C THR A 121 15.12 -5.45 3.35
N ASP A 122 16.06 -6.25 2.89
CA ASP A 122 17.02 -6.98 3.73
C ASP A 122 18.26 -6.17 4.17
N GLY A 123 18.25 -4.87 3.94
CA GLY A 123 19.35 -3.96 4.33
C GLY A 123 20.56 -3.95 3.40
N ARG A 124 20.56 -4.72 2.32
CA ARG A 124 21.68 -4.74 1.35
C ARG A 124 21.76 -3.50 0.49
N LYS A 125 20.65 -2.84 0.23
CA LYS A 125 20.55 -1.69 -0.67
C LYS A 125 19.85 -0.48 -0.06
N LEU A 126 19.05 -0.66 0.97
CA LEU A 126 18.44 0.44 1.72
C LEU A 126 19.32 0.85 2.90
N PRO A 127 19.33 2.13 3.28
CA PRO A 127 19.91 2.55 4.54
C PRO A 127 19.37 1.73 5.72
N LEU A 128 20.23 1.41 6.70
CA LEU A 128 19.88 0.58 7.85
C LEU A 128 18.79 1.20 8.75
N ASP A 129 18.54 2.47 8.59
CA ASP A 129 17.53 3.20 9.36
C ASP A 129 16.17 3.26 8.64
N GLU A 130 16.00 2.56 7.50
CA GLU A 130 14.71 2.38 6.85
C GLU A 130 13.98 1.16 7.40
N ASP A 131 12.67 1.31 7.63
CA ASP A 131 11.84 0.32 8.30
C ASP A 131 11.04 -0.58 7.34
N ASN A 132 11.43 -0.66 6.07
CA ASN A 132 10.68 -1.46 5.08
C ASN A 132 10.49 -2.91 5.51
N PHE A 133 11.53 -3.53 6.07
CA PHE A 133 11.44 -4.90 6.54
C PHE A 133 10.45 -5.05 7.72
N ALA A 134 10.56 -4.19 8.72
CA ALA A 134 9.65 -4.17 9.86
C ALA A 134 8.21 -3.89 9.41
N GLY A 135 8.03 -2.91 8.50
CA GLY A 135 6.72 -2.58 7.93
C GLY A 135 6.13 -3.74 7.13
N GLY A 136 6.93 -4.45 6.34
CA GLY A 136 6.49 -5.64 5.61
C GLY A 136 6.05 -6.77 6.54
N GLN A 137 6.78 -7.00 7.65
CA GLN A 137 6.39 -7.98 8.67
C GLN A 137 5.07 -7.59 9.35
N GLU A 138 4.92 -6.34 9.77
CA GLU A 138 3.70 -5.86 10.44
C GLU A 138 2.49 -5.92 9.51
N LEU A 139 2.64 -5.51 8.26
CA LEU A 139 1.59 -5.61 7.25
C LEU A 139 1.20 -7.07 7.00
N THR A 140 2.19 -7.96 6.87
CA THR A 140 1.92 -9.40 6.67
C THR A 140 1.14 -10.00 7.86
N HIS A 141 1.54 -9.69 9.10
CA HIS A 141 0.83 -10.15 10.28
C HIS A 141 -0.61 -9.65 10.30
N TRP A 142 -0.83 -8.37 9.95
CA TRP A 142 -2.16 -7.81 9.89
C TRP A 142 -3.02 -8.51 8.82
N LEU A 143 -2.50 -8.69 7.60
CA LEU A 143 -3.21 -9.36 6.50
C LEU A 143 -3.59 -10.80 6.85
N VAL A 144 -2.69 -11.54 7.51
CA VAL A 144 -2.97 -12.91 7.97
C VAL A 144 -4.06 -12.90 9.04
N ASN A 145 -4.02 -11.97 9.99
CA ASN A 145 -5.05 -11.84 11.02
C ASN A 145 -6.42 -11.54 10.41
N GLU A 146 -6.49 -10.62 9.43
CA GLU A 146 -7.74 -10.35 8.70
C GLU A 146 -8.26 -11.63 8.01
N ALA A 147 -7.37 -12.42 7.38
CA ALA A 147 -7.75 -13.64 6.67
C ALA A 147 -8.26 -14.76 7.58
N VAL A 148 -7.89 -14.80 8.87
CA VAL A 148 -8.34 -15.83 9.81
C VAL A 148 -9.53 -15.37 10.67
N THR A 149 -9.85 -14.09 10.66
CA THR A 149 -10.95 -13.50 11.45
C THR A 149 -12.23 -13.30 10.63
N HIS A 150 -12.12 -13.32 9.32
CA HIS A 150 -13.23 -13.16 8.37
C HIS A 150 -13.48 -14.43 7.56
#